data_18e12a60854114733b641ab56edfa61e
#
_entry.id   18e12a60854114733b641ab56edfa61e
#
_cell.length_a   1.000
_cell.length_b   1.000
_cell.length_c   1.000
_cell.angle_alpha   90.00
_cell.angle_beta   90.00
_cell.angle_gamma   90.00
#
_symmetry.space_group_name_H-M   'P 1'
#
loop_
_entity.id
_entity.type
_entity.pdbx_description
1 polymer ?
#
loop_
_entity_poly.entity_id
_entity_poly.type
_entity_poly.pdbx_seq_one_letter_code
_entity_poly.pdbx_strand_id
1 'polypeptide(L)'
;MSIEHLFLSSPATPVPGRWMEAFPAGQLHPLSALPACLKNQSSGKSLIWLSTVDPQWPTHLRAVLQALPGALVVVLSGTPQPLEGLAALNDGARGYTHAYAVPELLQEVALVIEHGGLWVGPDLMQRLVGATHAALSQIPAAPADMPAAVPNAWASLSAREAQVARAVSAGRSNKEVASLMFISERTVKAHLGAVFDKLGVRDRLQLVLRLSASAEPVQTAERVSSP
;
A
#
# COMPACT_ATOMS: atom_id res chain seq x y z
N MET A 1 4.37 11.20 19.27
CA MET A 1 5.58 10.37 19.51
C MET A 1 6.20 10.10 18.15
N SER A 2 7.48 10.42 17.96
CA SER A 2 8.17 10.17 16.69
C SER A 2 8.44 8.66 16.56
N ILE A 3 8.16 8.07 15.40
CA ILE A 3 8.52 6.69 15.08
C ILE A 3 10.01 6.62 14.77
N GLU A 4 10.68 5.60 15.28
CA GLU A 4 12.08 5.34 15.00
C GLU A 4 12.20 4.54 13.68
N HIS A 5 13.07 5.01 12.76
CA HIS A 5 13.31 4.36 11.48
C HIS A 5 14.60 3.54 11.55
N LEU A 6 14.49 2.22 11.36
CA LEU A 6 15.62 1.29 11.39
C LEU A 6 15.79 0.65 10.01
N PHE A 7 16.94 0.87 9.40
CA PHE A 7 17.29 0.28 8.11
C PHE A 7 18.18 -0.92 8.30
N LEU A 8 17.75 -2.07 7.79
CA LEU A 8 18.48 -3.33 7.84
C LEU A 8 18.98 -3.70 6.45
N SER A 9 20.28 -3.74 6.25
CA SER A 9 20.91 -4.06 4.97
C SER A 9 22.14 -4.94 5.13
N SER A 10 22.59 -5.56 4.03
CA SER A 10 23.84 -6.29 4.01
C SER A 10 25.03 -5.32 4.10
N PRO A 11 26.05 -5.60 4.92
CA PRO A 11 27.24 -4.75 5.01
C PRO A 11 28.08 -4.76 3.71
N ALA A 12 27.87 -5.74 2.85
CA ALA A 12 28.60 -5.89 1.59
C ALA A 12 28.07 -4.98 0.47
N THR A 13 26.93 -4.30 0.66
CA THR A 13 26.28 -3.50 -0.39
C THR A 13 26.16 -2.04 0.03
N PRO A 14 26.55 -1.09 -0.83
CA PRO A 14 26.35 0.32 -0.57
C PRO A 14 24.87 0.63 -0.34
N VAL A 15 24.58 1.32 0.75
CA VAL A 15 23.23 1.76 1.08
C VAL A 15 22.89 3.01 0.28
N PRO A 16 21.71 3.09 -0.36
CA PRO A 16 21.29 4.30 -1.06
C PRO A 16 21.23 5.51 -0.11
N GLY A 17 21.92 6.61 -0.45
CA GLY A 17 21.92 7.85 0.35
C GLY A 17 20.52 8.41 0.58
N ARG A 18 19.60 8.13 -0.33
CA ARG A 18 18.18 8.53 -0.27
C ARG A 18 17.44 8.07 0.99
N TRP A 19 17.90 6.97 1.62
CA TRP A 19 17.30 6.51 2.87
C TRP A 19 17.56 7.51 4.00
N MET A 20 18.80 8.00 4.10
CA MET A 20 19.18 9.00 5.11
C MET A 20 18.69 10.41 4.75
N GLU A 21 18.51 10.70 3.47
CA GLU A 21 17.82 11.94 3.02
C GLU A 21 16.35 11.93 3.44
N ALA A 22 15.66 10.78 3.29
CA ALA A 22 14.27 10.66 3.71
C ALA A 22 14.11 10.73 5.24
N PHE A 23 15.05 10.12 5.97
CA PHE A 23 15.00 10.01 7.44
C PHE A 23 16.38 10.28 8.04
N PRO A 24 16.74 11.56 8.24
CA PRO A 24 18.06 11.94 8.77
C PRO A 24 18.38 11.40 10.16
N ALA A 25 17.34 11.12 10.97
CA ALA A 25 17.48 10.49 12.30
C ALA A 25 17.39 8.96 12.24
N GLY A 26 17.25 8.37 11.05
CA GLY A 26 17.17 6.92 10.86
C GLY A 26 18.50 6.23 11.19
N GLN A 27 18.41 5.01 11.67
CA GLN A 27 19.58 4.21 12.03
C GLN A 27 19.79 3.10 11.01
N LEU A 28 21.03 2.94 10.56
CA LEU A 28 21.43 1.89 9.64
C LEU A 28 22.15 0.77 10.40
N HIS A 29 21.64 -0.44 10.29
CA HIS A 29 22.21 -1.61 10.93
C HIS A 29 22.50 -2.72 9.91
N PRO A 30 23.62 -3.46 10.07
CA PRO A 30 23.82 -4.65 9.28
C PRO A 30 22.84 -5.76 9.73
N LEU A 31 22.41 -6.60 8.80
CA LEU A 31 21.51 -7.73 9.10
C LEU A 31 22.05 -8.66 10.17
N SER A 32 23.38 -8.79 10.29
CA SER A 32 24.05 -9.55 11.35
C SER A 32 23.81 -8.98 12.77
N ALA A 33 23.51 -7.69 12.88
CA ALA A 33 23.21 -7.06 14.16
C ALA A 33 21.70 -7.17 14.55
N LEU A 34 20.88 -7.79 13.72
CA LEU A 34 19.45 -7.96 13.96
C LEU A 34 19.12 -8.47 15.37
N PRO A 35 19.75 -9.52 15.93
CA PRO A 35 19.44 -10.02 17.28
C PRO A 35 19.72 -8.99 18.38
N ALA A 36 20.74 -8.14 18.21
CA ALA A 36 21.08 -7.09 19.17
C ALA A 36 20.11 -5.90 19.04
N CYS A 37 19.77 -5.51 17.82
CA CYS A 37 18.78 -4.46 17.57
C CYS A 37 17.42 -4.81 18.18
N LEU A 38 16.94 -6.05 18.00
CA LEU A 38 15.67 -6.52 18.53
C LEU A 38 15.62 -6.51 20.08
N LYS A 39 16.73 -6.78 20.75
CA LYS A 39 16.83 -6.75 22.22
C LYS A 39 16.82 -5.35 22.81
N ASN A 40 17.33 -4.37 22.07
CA ASN A 40 17.45 -2.99 22.53
C ASN A 40 16.22 -2.11 22.21
N GLN A 41 15.25 -2.66 21.51
CA GLN A 41 13.99 -1.96 21.21
C GLN A 41 13.17 -1.80 22.50
N SER A 42 13.29 -0.64 23.12
CA SER A 42 12.42 -0.22 24.21
C SER A 42 11.08 0.16 23.62
N SER A 43 9.99 -0.39 24.10
CA SER A 43 8.55 -0.02 24.00
C SER A 43 8.03 1.04 22.98
N GLY A 44 8.86 1.57 22.10
CA GLY A 44 8.50 2.54 21.07
C GLY A 44 8.01 1.86 19.78
N LYS A 45 7.16 2.54 19.03
CA LYS A 45 6.81 2.08 17.68
C LYS A 45 8.00 2.32 16.75
N SER A 46 8.51 1.26 16.14
CA SER A 46 9.60 1.33 15.16
C SER A 46 9.11 0.89 13.80
N LEU A 47 9.56 1.60 12.75
CA LEU A 47 9.37 1.23 11.37
C LEU A 47 10.69 0.65 10.84
N ILE A 48 10.67 -0.63 10.50
CA ILE A 48 11.83 -1.39 10.06
C ILE A 48 11.82 -1.48 8.54
N TRP A 49 12.91 -1.03 7.92
CA TRP A 49 13.15 -1.07 6.49
C TRP A 49 14.13 -2.20 6.19
N LEU A 50 13.63 -3.28 5.61
CA LEU A 50 14.41 -4.50 5.34
C LEU A 50 14.80 -4.60 3.88
N SER A 51 16.09 -4.58 3.57
CA SER A 51 16.60 -4.72 2.21
C SER A 51 16.58 -6.16 1.73
N THR A 52 16.17 -6.40 0.47
CA THR A 52 16.21 -7.73 -0.19
C THR A 52 17.56 -8.06 -0.82
N VAL A 53 18.59 -7.24 -0.62
CA VAL A 53 19.95 -7.50 -1.13
C VAL A 53 20.49 -8.83 -0.61
N ASP A 54 20.17 -9.22 0.62
CA ASP A 54 20.45 -10.54 1.14
C ASP A 54 19.35 -11.51 0.70
N PRO A 55 19.68 -12.62 -0.01
CA PRO A 55 18.68 -13.62 -0.41
C PRO A 55 17.92 -14.26 0.76
N GLN A 56 18.45 -14.20 1.98
CA GLN A 56 17.80 -14.69 3.19
C GLN A 56 16.84 -13.69 3.82
N TRP A 57 16.53 -12.56 3.17
CA TRP A 57 15.61 -11.54 3.67
C TRP A 57 14.25 -12.10 4.14
N PRO A 58 13.65 -13.14 3.55
CA PRO A 58 12.38 -13.68 4.06
C PRO A 58 12.54 -14.30 5.46
N THR A 59 13.70 -14.92 5.72
CA THR A 59 14.03 -15.46 7.05
C THR A 59 14.22 -14.34 8.07
N HIS A 60 14.89 -13.25 7.67
CA HIS A 60 15.07 -12.07 8.52
C HIS A 60 13.73 -11.38 8.80
N LEU A 61 12.85 -11.25 7.80
CA LEU A 61 11.50 -10.71 7.98
C LEU A 61 10.72 -11.49 9.06
N ARG A 62 10.68 -12.81 8.92
CA ARG A 62 10.01 -13.68 9.89
C ARG A 62 10.63 -13.58 11.29
N ALA A 63 11.95 -13.52 11.39
CA ALA A 63 12.65 -13.37 12.66
C ALA A 63 12.29 -12.03 13.35
N VAL A 64 12.22 -10.94 12.59
CA VAL A 64 11.78 -9.63 13.10
C VAL A 64 10.36 -9.71 13.66
N LEU A 65 9.43 -10.25 12.87
CA LEU A 65 8.01 -10.31 13.25
C LEU A 65 7.75 -11.26 14.42
N GLN A 66 8.55 -12.32 14.57
CA GLN A 66 8.49 -13.22 15.72
C GLN A 66 9.03 -12.57 17.00
N ALA A 67 10.14 -11.83 16.89
CA ALA A 67 10.77 -11.18 18.03
C ALA A 67 10.02 -9.92 18.50
N LEU A 68 9.39 -9.20 17.57
CA LEU A 68 8.65 -7.96 17.81
C LEU A 68 7.22 -8.09 17.24
N PRO A 69 6.30 -8.75 17.93
CA PRO A 69 4.89 -8.82 17.52
C PRO A 69 4.31 -7.40 17.42
N GLY A 70 3.91 -7.01 16.23
CA GLY A 70 3.40 -5.65 15.95
C GLY A 70 4.42 -4.69 15.35
N ALA A 71 5.66 -5.14 15.05
CA ALA A 71 6.62 -4.34 14.29
C ALA A 71 6.04 -3.99 12.91
N LEU A 72 6.27 -2.75 12.50
CA LEU A 72 5.93 -2.28 11.17
C LEU A 72 7.14 -2.53 10.27
N VAL A 73 6.99 -3.39 9.26
CA VAL A 73 8.10 -3.74 8.37
C VAL A 73 7.78 -3.36 6.94
N VAL A 74 8.70 -2.65 6.29
CA VAL A 74 8.69 -2.36 4.86
C VAL A 74 9.86 -3.07 4.21
N VAL A 75 9.59 -3.81 3.14
CA VAL A 75 10.62 -4.49 2.36
C VAL A 75 11.07 -3.60 1.21
N LEU A 76 12.39 -3.42 1.10
CA LEU A 76 13.06 -2.58 0.10
C LEU A 76 13.76 -3.45 -0.94
N SER A 77 13.24 -3.48 -2.17
CA SER A 77 13.81 -4.26 -3.27
C SER A 77 14.60 -3.40 -4.25
N GLY A 78 15.78 -3.86 -4.64
CA GLY A 78 16.58 -3.22 -5.69
C GLY A 78 15.95 -3.36 -7.08
N THR A 79 15.20 -4.44 -7.29
CA THR A 79 14.48 -4.73 -8.55
C THR A 79 13.11 -5.29 -8.20
N PRO A 80 12.14 -4.42 -7.89
CA PRO A 80 10.83 -4.84 -7.43
C PRO A 80 10.13 -5.79 -8.39
N GLN A 81 9.68 -6.92 -7.85
CA GLN A 81 8.92 -7.91 -8.59
C GLN A 81 7.60 -8.24 -7.88
N PRO A 82 6.50 -8.43 -8.63
CA PRO A 82 5.19 -8.69 -8.03
C PRO A 82 5.14 -9.93 -7.13
N LEU A 83 5.82 -11.01 -7.50
CA LEU A 83 5.85 -12.24 -6.69
C LEU A 83 6.66 -12.05 -5.39
N GLU A 84 7.77 -11.30 -5.43
CA GLU A 84 8.55 -10.94 -4.24
C GLU A 84 7.71 -10.09 -3.30
N GLY A 85 6.99 -9.09 -3.85
CA GLY A 85 6.09 -8.24 -3.06
C GLY A 85 4.94 -9.01 -2.42
N LEU A 86 4.32 -9.95 -3.16
CA LEU A 86 3.29 -10.84 -2.61
C LEU A 86 3.84 -11.70 -1.47
N ALA A 87 5.03 -12.28 -1.64
CA ALA A 87 5.68 -13.08 -0.61
C ALA A 87 5.96 -12.23 0.64
N ALA A 88 6.48 -11.02 0.47
CA ALA A 88 6.74 -10.10 1.57
C ALA A 88 5.47 -9.77 2.37
N LEU A 89 4.37 -9.43 1.69
CA LEU A 89 3.09 -9.12 2.32
C LEU A 89 2.47 -10.35 3.01
N ASN A 90 2.55 -11.52 2.38
CA ASN A 90 2.05 -12.77 2.95
C ASN A 90 2.84 -13.17 4.22
N ASP A 91 4.14 -12.91 4.25
CA ASP A 91 5.00 -13.12 5.43
C ASP A 91 4.81 -12.04 6.51
N GLY A 92 3.94 -11.04 6.28
CA GLY A 92 3.52 -10.05 7.28
C GLY A 92 4.14 -8.67 7.15
N ALA A 93 4.91 -8.38 6.08
CA ALA A 93 5.35 -7.02 5.79
C ALA A 93 4.13 -6.09 5.57
N ARG A 94 4.27 -4.85 5.97
CA ARG A 94 3.26 -3.80 5.77
C ARG A 94 3.48 -2.98 4.52
N GLY A 95 4.65 -3.08 3.91
CA GLY A 95 4.96 -2.38 2.68
C GLY A 95 6.01 -3.09 1.86
N TYR A 96 5.95 -2.83 0.55
CA TYR A 96 6.95 -3.29 -0.41
C TYR A 96 7.18 -2.18 -1.43
N THR A 97 8.44 -1.73 -1.59
CA THR A 97 8.77 -0.62 -2.48
C THR A 97 10.20 -0.72 -3.01
N HIS A 98 10.53 0.15 -3.96
CA HIS A 98 11.87 0.20 -4.55
C HIS A 98 12.89 0.77 -3.55
N ALA A 99 14.04 0.08 -3.37
CA ALA A 99 15.13 0.53 -2.50
C ALA A 99 15.72 1.89 -2.92
N TYR A 100 15.63 2.23 -4.20
CA TYR A 100 16.09 3.51 -4.78
C TYR A 100 14.94 4.50 -5.00
N ALA A 101 13.82 4.34 -4.28
CA ALA A 101 12.74 5.32 -4.31
C ALA A 101 13.23 6.71 -3.88
N VAL A 102 12.60 7.75 -4.40
CA VAL A 102 12.91 9.13 -4.00
C VAL A 102 12.54 9.36 -2.53
N PRO A 103 13.22 10.27 -1.81
CA PRO A 103 12.97 10.50 -0.38
C PRO A 103 11.51 10.77 -0.05
N GLU A 104 10.83 11.55 -0.88
CA GLU A 104 9.41 11.91 -0.70
C GLU A 104 8.51 10.68 -0.76
N LEU A 105 8.84 9.70 -1.63
CA LEU A 105 8.09 8.45 -1.70
C LEU A 105 8.30 7.59 -0.46
N LEU A 106 9.53 7.50 0.04
CA LEU A 106 9.82 6.77 1.28
C LEU A 106 9.08 7.38 2.48
N GLN A 107 9.00 8.70 2.56
CA GLN A 107 8.24 9.41 3.59
C GLN A 107 6.73 9.14 3.46
N GLU A 108 6.20 9.10 2.22
CA GLU A 108 4.80 8.74 1.98
C GLU A 108 4.50 7.29 2.40
N VAL A 109 5.40 6.35 2.09
CA VAL A 109 5.32 4.95 2.54
C VAL A 109 5.25 4.89 4.06
N ALA A 110 6.18 5.57 4.76
CA ALA A 110 6.20 5.60 6.21
C ALA A 110 4.88 6.10 6.78
N LEU A 111 4.37 7.23 6.27
CA LEU A 111 3.12 7.82 6.72
C LEU A 111 1.94 6.86 6.61
N VAL A 112 1.81 6.16 5.48
CA VAL A 112 0.74 5.16 5.27
C VAL A 112 0.86 4.03 6.28
N ILE A 113 2.08 3.49 6.49
CA ILE A 113 2.33 2.37 7.39
C ILE A 113 2.10 2.77 8.86
N GLU A 114 2.52 3.95 9.26
CA GLU A 114 2.33 4.51 10.61
C GLU A 114 0.85 4.61 11.00
N HIS A 115 0.00 4.93 10.02
CA HIS A 115 -1.45 4.99 10.20
C HIS A 115 -2.14 3.62 10.05
N GLY A 116 -1.36 2.53 9.98
CA GLY A 116 -1.87 1.15 9.93
C GLY A 116 -2.35 0.70 8.56
N GLY A 117 -2.00 1.44 7.50
CA GLY A 117 -2.23 1.07 6.11
C GLY A 117 -1.24 0.02 5.59
N LEU A 118 -1.45 -0.41 4.35
CA LEU A 118 -0.54 -1.24 3.56
C LEU A 118 -0.01 -0.42 2.37
N TRP A 119 1.28 -0.58 2.08
CA TRP A 119 1.88 0.02 0.89
C TRP A 119 2.24 -1.04 -0.14
N VAL A 120 1.60 -0.96 -1.30
CA VAL A 120 1.88 -1.81 -2.45
C VAL A 120 2.03 -0.95 -3.70
N GLY A 121 3.02 -1.27 -4.51
CA GLY A 121 3.22 -0.61 -5.80
C GLY A 121 2.05 -0.85 -6.77
N PRO A 122 1.89 -0.01 -7.81
CA PRO A 122 0.78 -0.09 -8.75
C PRO A 122 0.69 -1.44 -9.46
N ASP A 123 1.82 -2.02 -9.87
CA ASP A 123 1.85 -3.31 -10.59
C ASP A 123 1.36 -4.47 -9.72
N LEU A 124 1.77 -4.49 -8.45
CA LEU A 124 1.31 -5.48 -7.49
C LEU A 124 -0.17 -5.29 -7.17
N MET A 125 -0.61 -4.03 -7.05
CA MET A 125 -2.02 -3.69 -6.86
C MET A 125 -2.89 -4.20 -8.00
N GLN A 126 -2.49 -3.99 -9.26
CA GLN A 126 -3.24 -4.48 -10.43
C GLN A 126 -3.37 -6.01 -10.43
N ARG A 127 -2.31 -6.73 -10.05
CA ARG A 127 -2.35 -8.20 -9.95
C ARG A 127 -3.27 -8.68 -8.83
N LEU A 128 -3.24 -8.04 -7.67
CA LEU A 128 -4.15 -8.36 -6.56
C LEU A 128 -5.61 -8.15 -6.95
N VAL A 129 -5.91 -7.03 -7.61
CA VAL A 129 -7.25 -6.73 -8.12
C VAL A 129 -7.68 -7.74 -9.19
N GLY A 130 -6.80 -8.05 -10.13
CA GLY A 130 -7.07 -9.05 -11.17
C GLY A 130 -7.33 -10.45 -10.61
N ALA A 131 -6.55 -10.87 -9.61
CA ALA A 131 -6.73 -12.16 -8.95
C ALA A 131 -8.05 -12.24 -8.16
N THR A 132 -8.43 -11.16 -7.46
CA THR A 132 -9.71 -11.11 -6.75
C THR A 132 -10.90 -11.12 -7.71
N HIS A 133 -10.83 -10.39 -8.82
CA HIS A 133 -11.85 -10.45 -9.87
C HIS A 133 -11.98 -11.87 -10.47
N ALA A 134 -10.87 -12.52 -10.78
CA ALA A 134 -10.88 -13.88 -11.31
C ALA A 134 -11.46 -14.88 -10.29
N ALA A 135 -11.12 -14.74 -9.01
CA ALA A 135 -11.65 -15.59 -7.95
C ALA A 135 -13.16 -15.38 -7.74
N LEU A 136 -13.63 -14.13 -7.74
CA LEU A 136 -15.05 -13.79 -7.62
C LEU A 136 -15.86 -14.25 -8.82
N SER A 137 -15.28 -14.24 -10.03
CA SER A 137 -15.93 -14.73 -11.26
C SER A 137 -16.06 -16.26 -11.31
N GLN A 138 -15.30 -16.99 -10.49
CA GLN A 138 -15.36 -18.46 -10.39
C GLN A 138 -16.31 -18.97 -9.30
N ILE A 139 -16.84 -18.08 -8.46
CA ILE A 139 -17.88 -18.45 -7.50
C ILE A 139 -19.20 -18.57 -8.29
N PRO A 140 -19.81 -19.77 -8.40
CA PRO A 140 -21.14 -19.90 -9.00
C PRO A 140 -22.09 -18.97 -8.23
N ALA A 141 -22.91 -18.23 -8.97
CA ALA A 141 -23.93 -17.37 -8.37
C ALA A 141 -24.77 -18.21 -7.41
N ALA A 142 -24.56 -18.04 -6.11
CA ALA A 142 -25.43 -18.65 -5.11
C ALA A 142 -26.85 -18.08 -5.26
N PRO A 143 -27.91 -18.88 -5.02
CA PRO A 143 -29.29 -18.40 -5.12
C PRO A 143 -29.49 -17.18 -4.23
N ALA A 144 -30.32 -16.27 -4.71
CA ALA A 144 -30.62 -14.98 -4.10
C ALA A 144 -31.36 -15.13 -2.76
N ASP A 145 -30.61 -15.42 -1.70
CA ASP A 145 -31.03 -15.24 -0.32
C ASP A 145 -29.82 -14.70 0.46
N MET A 146 -29.47 -13.43 0.18
CA MET A 146 -28.47 -12.70 0.98
C MET A 146 -29.15 -11.59 1.76
N PRO A 147 -28.84 -11.46 3.07
CA PRO A 147 -29.38 -10.39 3.90
C PRO A 147 -28.86 -9.03 3.43
N ALA A 148 -29.78 -8.08 3.41
CA ALA A 148 -29.66 -6.63 3.32
C ALA A 148 -28.41 -6.03 2.69
N ALA A 149 -28.63 -5.35 1.56
CA ALA A 149 -27.70 -4.53 0.78
C ALA A 149 -26.58 -3.90 1.62
N VAL A 150 -25.33 -4.25 1.30
CA VAL A 150 -24.18 -3.43 1.68
C VAL A 150 -24.46 -2.01 1.18
N PRO A 151 -24.44 -0.97 2.04
CA PRO A 151 -24.70 0.40 1.60
C PRO A 151 -23.80 0.70 0.40
N ASN A 152 -24.41 1.20 -0.70
CA ASN A 152 -23.67 1.48 -1.93
C ASN A 152 -22.54 2.49 -1.60
N ALA A 153 -21.31 2.00 -1.50
CA ALA A 153 -20.13 2.79 -1.15
C ALA A 153 -19.96 3.99 -2.09
N TRP A 154 -20.38 3.84 -3.35
CA TRP A 154 -20.33 4.91 -4.36
C TRP A 154 -21.28 6.06 -4.07
N ALA A 155 -22.41 5.83 -3.40
CA ALA A 155 -23.42 6.84 -3.12
C ALA A 155 -22.96 7.91 -2.11
N SER A 156 -21.94 7.61 -1.30
CA SER A 156 -21.36 8.56 -0.34
C SER A 156 -20.31 9.50 -0.96
N LEU A 157 -19.87 9.22 -2.20
CA LEU A 157 -18.83 9.96 -2.87
C LEU A 157 -19.41 11.08 -3.74
N SER A 158 -18.77 12.25 -3.73
CA SER A 158 -19.03 13.28 -4.73
C SER A 158 -18.62 12.81 -6.13
N ALA A 159 -19.12 13.47 -7.18
CA ALA A 159 -18.78 13.12 -8.57
C ALA A 159 -17.26 13.09 -8.82
N ARG A 160 -16.50 14.05 -8.24
CA ARG A 160 -15.04 14.11 -8.37
C ARG A 160 -14.34 13.02 -7.58
N GLU A 161 -14.76 12.75 -6.37
CA GLU A 161 -14.25 11.66 -5.54
C GLU A 161 -14.50 10.29 -6.20
N ALA A 162 -15.70 10.09 -6.77
CA ALA A 162 -16.03 8.88 -7.51
C ALA A 162 -15.15 8.70 -8.76
N GLN A 163 -14.86 9.77 -9.51
CA GLN A 163 -13.95 9.72 -10.66
C GLN A 163 -12.54 9.32 -10.24
N VAL A 164 -12.00 9.93 -9.16
CA VAL A 164 -10.69 9.59 -8.62
C VAL A 164 -10.70 8.14 -8.13
N ALA A 165 -11.69 7.73 -7.37
CA ALA A 165 -11.83 6.38 -6.84
C ALA A 165 -11.87 5.32 -7.95
N ARG A 166 -12.61 5.56 -9.05
CA ARG A 166 -12.63 4.68 -10.24
C ARG A 166 -11.26 4.54 -10.88
N ALA A 167 -10.58 5.66 -11.13
CA ALA A 167 -9.26 5.64 -11.75
C ALA A 167 -8.23 4.90 -10.87
N VAL A 168 -8.31 5.09 -9.57
CA VAL A 168 -7.44 4.40 -8.59
C VAL A 168 -7.78 2.92 -8.48
N SER A 169 -9.06 2.54 -8.52
CA SER A 169 -9.49 1.13 -8.53
C SER A 169 -9.11 0.40 -9.80
N ALA A 170 -8.97 1.13 -10.92
CA ALA A 170 -8.41 0.60 -12.16
C ALA A 170 -6.87 0.47 -12.14
N GLY A 171 -6.22 0.67 -10.98
CA GLY A 171 -4.77 0.50 -10.79
C GLY A 171 -3.91 1.72 -11.16
N ARG A 172 -4.50 2.86 -11.57
CA ARG A 172 -3.73 4.05 -12.01
C ARG A 172 -3.03 4.73 -10.84
N SER A 173 -1.78 5.11 -11.01
CA SER A 173 -1.02 5.93 -10.05
C SER A 173 -1.62 7.34 -9.89
N ASN A 174 -1.31 8.04 -8.81
CA ASN A 174 -1.77 9.41 -8.58
C ASN A 174 -1.34 10.35 -9.72
N LYS A 175 -0.16 10.14 -10.29
CA LYS A 175 0.35 10.90 -11.44
C LYS A 175 -0.50 10.67 -12.70
N GLU A 176 -0.86 9.42 -12.99
CA GLU A 176 -1.72 9.09 -14.12
C GLU A 176 -3.14 9.63 -13.94
N VAL A 177 -3.67 9.56 -12.71
CA VAL A 177 -4.98 10.14 -12.37
C VAL A 177 -4.93 11.66 -12.52
N ALA A 178 -3.87 12.31 -12.05
CA ALA A 178 -3.66 13.75 -12.19
C ALA A 178 -3.65 14.17 -13.67
N SER A 179 -2.92 13.45 -14.51
CA SER A 179 -2.88 13.68 -15.95
C SER A 179 -4.23 13.45 -16.62
N LEU A 180 -4.94 12.37 -16.27
CA LEU A 180 -6.25 12.03 -16.83
C LEU A 180 -7.32 13.08 -16.50
N MET A 181 -7.27 13.64 -15.30
CA MET A 181 -8.29 14.56 -14.79
C MET A 181 -7.89 16.03 -14.92
N PHE A 182 -6.70 16.32 -15.47
CA PHE A 182 -6.15 17.69 -15.64
C PHE A 182 -6.05 18.44 -14.30
N ILE A 183 -5.60 17.76 -13.23
CA ILE A 183 -5.39 18.34 -11.90
C ILE A 183 -3.98 18.00 -11.38
N SER A 184 -3.57 18.59 -10.27
CA SER A 184 -2.29 18.25 -9.65
C SER A 184 -2.34 16.93 -8.88
N GLU A 185 -1.20 16.24 -8.73
CA GLU A 185 -1.12 15.05 -7.85
C GLU A 185 -1.51 15.36 -6.41
N ARG A 186 -1.19 16.57 -5.93
CA ARG A 186 -1.63 17.07 -4.62
C ARG A 186 -3.15 17.09 -4.51
N THR A 187 -3.85 17.51 -5.57
CA THR A 187 -5.32 17.51 -5.62
C THR A 187 -5.88 16.10 -5.64
N VAL A 188 -5.23 15.16 -6.37
CA VAL A 188 -5.61 13.74 -6.34
C VAL A 188 -5.48 13.16 -4.93
N LYS A 189 -4.36 13.43 -4.23
CA LYS A 189 -4.15 13.01 -2.84
C LYS A 189 -5.23 13.58 -1.90
N ALA A 190 -5.61 14.84 -2.07
CA ALA A 190 -6.68 15.44 -1.26
C ALA A 190 -8.04 14.75 -1.48
N HIS A 191 -8.40 14.45 -2.75
CA HIS A 191 -9.62 13.69 -3.04
C HIS A 191 -9.57 12.27 -2.48
N LEU A 192 -8.42 11.59 -2.57
CA LEU A 192 -8.25 10.25 -2.00
C LEU A 192 -8.38 10.26 -0.47
N GLY A 193 -7.82 11.25 0.21
CA GLY A 193 -8.01 11.42 1.65
C GLY A 193 -9.49 11.50 2.01
N ALA A 194 -10.25 12.38 1.33
CA ALA A 194 -11.69 12.50 1.55
C ALA A 194 -12.46 11.19 1.24
N VAL A 195 -12.05 10.44 0.20
CA VAL A 195 -12.62 9.13 -0.13
C VAL A 195 -12.34 8.12 0.98
N PHE A 196 -11.11 8.07 1.49
CA PHE A 196 -10.72 7.16 2.57
C PHE A 196 -11.53 7.44 3.84
N ASP A 197 -11.68 8.70 4.22
CA ASP A 197 -12.47 9.12 5.39
C ASP A 197 -13.94 8.72 5.24
N LYS A 198 -14.55 8.99 4.08
CA LYS A 198 -15.96 8.68 3.81
C LYS A 198 -16.27 7.19 3.78
N LEU A 199 -15.34 6.38 3.27
CA LEU A 199 -15.52 4.94 3.15
C LEU A 199 -14.98 4.16 4.37
N GLY A 200 -14.32 4.84 5.33
CA GLY A 200 -13.73 4.23 6.49
C GLY A 200 -12.58 3.26 6.15
N VAL A 201 -11.85 3.54 5.07
CA VAL A 201 -10.71 2.74 4.62
C VAL A 201 -9.40 3.47 4.91
N ARG A 202 -8.32 2.72 5.16
CA ARG A 202 -7.04 3.26 5.61
C ARG A 202 -6.01 3.36 4.50
N ASP A 203 -6.21 2.63 3.42
CA ASP A 203 -5.26 2.56 2.31
C ASP A 203 -5.95 2.24 0.98
N ARG A 204 -5.14 2.34 -0.09
CA ARG A 204 -5.58 2.11 -1.46
C ARG A 204 -6.10 0.69 -1.69
N LEU A 205 -5.49 -0.32 -1.04
CA LEU A 205 -5.92 -1.71 -1.19
C LEU A 205 -7.32 -1.90 -0.61
N GLN A 206 -7.56 -1.39 0.61
CA GLN A 206 -8.87 -1.43 1.24
C GLN A 206 -9.92 -0.68 0.43
N LEU A 207 -9.55 0.46 -0.18
CA LEU A 207 -10.43 1.19 -1.09
C LEU A 207 -10.86 0.31 -2.26
N VAL A 208 -9.90 -0.31 -2.94
CA VAL A 208 -10.18 -1.17 -4.10
C VAL A 208 -11.09 -2.32 -3.71
N LEU A 209 -10.78 -3.03 -2.63
CA LEU A 209 -11.60 -4.14 -2.12
C LEU A 209 -13.02 -3.70 -1.74
N ARG A 210 -13.15 -2.54 -1.08
CA ARG A 210 -14.45 -1.97 -0.68
C ARG A 210 -15.33 -1.63 -1.88
N LEU A 211 -14.74 -1.01 -2.90
CA LEU A 211 -15.46 -0.63 -4.11
C LEU A 211 -15.77 -1.80 -5.02
N SER A 212 -14.91 -2.81 -5.08
CA SER A 212 -15.15 -4.06 -5.83
C SER A 212 -16.32 -4.87 -5.26
N ALA A 213 -16.54 -4.79 -3.96
CA ALA A 213 -17.68 -5.45 -3.30
C ALA A 213 -19.02 -4.68 -3.45
N SER A 214 -18.97 -3.44 -3.95
CA SER A 214 -20.14 -2.59 -4.12
C SER A 214 -20.48 -2.47 -5.61
N ALA A 215 -21.74 -2.69 -5.99
CA ALA A 215 -22.18 -2.50 -7.38
C ALA A 215 -21.94 -1.04 -7.82
N GLU A 216 -21.23 -0.87 -8.92
CA GLU A 216 -21.01 0.45 -9.51
C GLU A 216 -22.33 0.98 -10.08
N PRO A 217 -22.72 2.24 -9.82
CA PRO A 217 -23.91 2.81 -10.44
C PRO A 217 -23.70 2.89 -11.95
N VAL A 218 -24.55 2.20 -12.70
CA VAL A 218 -24.56 2.26 -14.16
C VAL A 218 -24.84 3.73 -14.54
N GLN A 219 -23.87 4.39 -15.16
CA GLN A 219 -24.12 5.70 -15.76
C GLN A 219 -25.08 5.49 -16.93
N THR A 220 -26.33 5.81 -16.71
CA THR A 220 -27.30 5.93 -17.80
C THR A 220 -26.79 7.08 -18.69
N ALA A 221 -26.21 6.73 -19.83
CA ALA A 221 -25.90 7.71 -20.86
C ALA A 221 -27.25 8.36 -21.22
N GLU A 222 -27.43 9.61 -20.83
CA GLU A 222 -28.50 10.43 -21.37
C GLU A 222 -28.37 10.43 -22.90
N ARG A 223 -29.28 9.69 -23.53
CA ARG A 223 -29.52 9.86 -24.96
C ARG A 223 -30.01 11.28 -25.13
N VAL A 224 -29.14 12.14 -25.62
CA VAL A 224 -29.56 13.41 -26.21
C VAL A 224 -30.46 13.06 -27.37
N SER A 225 -31.75 13.12 -27.13
CA SER A 225 -32.71 13.22 -28.21
C SER A 225 -32.57 14.62 -28.81
N SER A 226 -32.01 14.69 -29.99
CA SER A 226 -32.15 15.87 -30.85
C SER A 226 -33.49 15.81 -31.56
N PRO A 227 -34.18 16.92 -31.66
CA PRO A 227 -35.42 17.05 -32.41
C PRO A 227 -35.20 16.99 -33.93
#